data_87f6e702762de33877d26ef18e574b52
#
_entry.id   87f6e702762de33877d26ef18e574b52
#
_cell.length_a   1.000
_cell.length_b   1.000
_cell.length_c   1.000
_cell.angle_alpha   90.00
_cell.angle_beta   90.00
_cell.angle_gamma   90.00
#
_symmetry.space_group_name_H-M   'P 1'
#
loop_
_entity.id
_entity.type
_entity.pdbx_description
1 polymer ?
#
loop_
_entity_poly.entity_id
_entity_poly.type
_entity_poly.pdbx_seq_one_letter_code
_entity_poly.pdbx_strand_id
1 'polypeptide(L)'
;MSYRPRLTTEEAEILQKYRAIKKASDRIGINDQDVKHGWLKNDNASLFFKNPSFKTEDEQGFHIIKQECIEAVKLHAPKYYKPKFETTNDSHLLVIDIADLHIGKLSSAFEVGEDYNCQIAVKRAKDGMQGILNKSQGFKIDKILFVAGNDILHTDNTKKTTTNGTPQDTDGMWFENFIMAKNLYIELLEQLQTIAEVEVVYNPSNHDLTHGFFLMQLIEAHFNKSSIRFNVDLKHRKAFIYGSNLIGTTHGDGAKTENLPLLLATEFPIEWSLTKHRYIYSHHVHHKTSKDFIGCTFETLRSPSGTDSWHYKKGYTGVPKAVEGYIHHKEHGQIARLTHIF
;
A
#
# COMPACT_ATOMS: atom_id res chain seq x y z
N MET A 1 -14.84 -45.09 -1.01
CA MET A 1 -13.40 -44.78 -1.26
C MET A 1 -13.18 -43.30 -0.96
N SER A 2 -12.48 -43.00 0.13
CA SER A 2 -12.19 -41.61 0.51
C SER A 2 -11.05 -41.08 -0.37
N TYR A 3 -11.34 -40.05 -1.13
CA TYR A 3 -10.36 -39.31 -1.92
C TYR A 3 -9.42 -38.58 -0.94
N ARG A 4 -8.16 -39.05 -0.86
CA ARG A 4 -7.09 -38.28 -0.20
C ARG A 4 -6.40 -37.44 -1.28
N PRO A 5 -6.40 -36.10 -1.19
CA PRO A 5 -5.67 -35.28 -2.15
C PRO A 5 -4.17 -35.63 -2.10
N ARG A 6 -3.55 -35.74 -3.26
CA ARG A 6 -2.08 -35.91 -3.35
C ARG A 6 -1.43 -34.58 -2.97
N LEU A 7 -0.52 -34.65 -2.01
CA LEU A 7 0.32 -33.51 -1.64
C LEU A 7 1.17 -33.08 -2.85
N THR A 8 1.35 -31.80 -3.03
CA THR A 8 2.34 -31.24 -3.96
C THR A 8 3.75 -31.61 -3.48
N THR A 9 4.74 -31.51 -4.37
CA THR A 9 6.14 -31.79 -4.01
C THR A 9 6.62 -30.90 -2.85
N GLU A 10 6.22 -29.64 -2.85
CA GLU A 10 6.55 -28.66 -1.81
C GLU A 10 5.89 -29.00 -0.46
N GLU A 11 4.60 -29.36 -0.46
CA GLU A 11 3.91 -29.82 0.75
C GLU A 11 4.50 -31.11 1.31
N ALA A 12 4.95 -32.03 0.46
CA ALA A 12 5.61 -33.25 0.88
C ALA A 12 6.98 -32.98 1.52
N GLU A 13 7.76 -32.03 1.00
CA GLU A 13 9.04 -31.60 1.60
C GLU A 13 8.85 -30.90 2.94
N ILE A 14 7.87 -30.02 3.07
CA ILE A 14 7.52 -29.36 4.34
C ILE A 14 7.11 -30.38 5.38
N LEU A 15 6.27 -31.34 5.01
CA LEU A 15 5.82 -32.40 5.92
C LEU A 15 6.98 -33.31 6.34
N GLN A 16 7.93 -33.60 5.46
CA GLN A 16 9.11 -34.39 5.76
C GLN A 16 10.03 -33.65 6.75
N LYS A 17 10.27 -32.36 6.53
CA LYS A 17 11.02 -31.48 7.44
C LYS A 17 10.37 -31.41 8.83
N TYR A 18 9.04 -31.23 8.89
CA TYR A 18 8.29 -31.21 10.13
C TYR A 18 8.41 -32.53 10.93
N ARG A 19 8.26 -33.68 10.24
CA ARG A 19 8.43 -35.01 10.88
C ARG A 19 9.84 -35.23 11.43
N ALA A 20 10.86 -34.72 10.74
CA ALA A 20 12.23 -34.79 11.21
C ALA A 20 12.48 -33.97 12.49
N ILE A 21 11.92 -32.74 12.52
CA ILE A 21 11.97 -31.87 13.70
C ILE A 21 11.26 -32.54 14.87
N LYS A 22 10.04 -33.03 14.69
CA LYS A 22 9.27 -33.70 15.73
C LYS A 22 10.00 -34.92 16.29
N LYS A 23 10.55 -35.75 15.42
CA LYS A 23 11.34 -36.95 15.84
C LYS A 23 12.60 -36.57 16.61
N ALA A 24 13.26 -35.46 16.28
CA ALA A 24 14.44 -34.97 16.97
C ALA A 24 14.08 -34.39 18.35
N SER A 25 13.02 -33.59 18.44
CA SER A 25 12.55 -32.99 19.70
C SER A 25 12.03 -34.04 20.68
N ASP A 26 11.28 -35.06 20.23
CA ASP A 26 10.83 -36.18 21.04
C ASP A 26 12.01 -36.96 21.68
N ARG A 27 13.12 -37.08 20.95
CA ARG A 27 14.35 -37.80 21.47
C ARG A 27 15.02 -37.05 22.59
N ILE A 28 14.95 -35.75 22.66
CA ILE A 28 15.61 -34.92 23.66
C ILE A 28 14.60 -34.33 24.68
N GLY A 29 13.33 -34.71 24.61
CA GLY A 29 12.29 -34.30 25.55
C GLY A 29 11.93 -32.83 25.48
N ILE A 30 12.12 -32.20 24.31
CA ILE A 30 11.74 -30.81 24.06
C ILE A 30 10.48 -30.80 23.18
N ASN A 31 9.51 -29.89 23.43
CA ASN A 31 8.38 -29.72 22.57
C ASN A 31 8.84 -29.17 21.21
N ASP A 32 8.40 -29.77 20.11
CA ASP A 32 8.75 -29.35 18.75
C ASP A 32 8.34 -27.89 18.45
N GLN A 33 7.32 -27.37 19.12
CA GLN A 33 6.91 -25.97 19.04
C GLN A 33 7.89 -25.00 19.70
N ASP A 34 8.72 -25.48 20.63
CA ASP A 34 9.73 -24.67 21.32
C ASP A 34 11.07 -24.63 20.58
N VAL A 35 11.21 -25.40 19.49
CA VAL A 35 12.42 -25.45 18.67
C VAL A 35 12.37 -24.35 17.59
N LYS A 36 13.13 -23.28 17.77
CA LYS A 36 13.25 -22.17 16.82
C LYS A 36 14.04 -22.56 15.56
N HIS A 37 15.16 -23.21 15.74
CA HIS A 37 16.05 -23.67 14.66
C HIS A 37 16.96 -24.80 15.17
N GLY A 38 17.54 -25.55 14.26
CA GLY A 38 18.44 -26.64 14.61
C GLY A 38 19.30 -27.12 13.46
N TRP A 39 20.14 -28.08 13.75
CA TRP A 39 20.95 -28.77 12.76
C TRP A 39 20.51 -30.22 12.67
N LEU A 40 20.15 -30.67 11.49
CA LEU A 40 20.00 -32.09 11.18
C LEU A 40 21.33 -32.60 10.64
N LYS A 41 21.91 -33.60 11.30
CA LYS A 41 23.17 -34.21 10.90
C LYS A 41 22.95 -35.69 10.61
N ASN A 42 23.56 -36.17 9.55
CA ASN A 42 23.79 -37.57 9.27
C ASN A 42 25.26 -37.77 8.86
N ASP A 43 25.64 -39.00 8.57
CA ASP A 43 27.03 -39.35 8.26
C ASP A 43 27.59 -38.62 7.03
N ASN A 44 26.72 -38.09 6.14
CA ASN A 44 27.11 -37.49 4.87
C ASN A 44 26.78 -35.98 4.74
N ALA A 45 25.95 -35.42 5.64
CA ALA A 45 25.51 -34.03 5.54
C ALA A 45 25.08 -33.41 6.86
N SER A 46 25.18 -32.08 6.92
CA SER A 46 24.64 -31.24 8.01
C SER A 46 23.77 -30.17 7.42
N LEU A 47 22.49 -30.14 7.79
CA LEU A 47 21.51 -29.19 7.29
C LEU A 47 21.02 -28.32 8.44
N PHE A 48 21.13 -27.00 8.26
CA PHE A 48 20.47 -26.02 9.13
C PHE A 48 19.01 -25.86 8.73
N PHE A 49 18.11 -25.86 9.71
CA PHE A 49 16.69 -25.58 9.46
C PHE A 49 16.16 -24.51 10.42
N LYS A 50 15.19 -23.74 9.95
CA LYS A 50 14.31 -22.90 10.78
C LYS A 50 12.96 -23.60 10.89
N ASN A 51 12.38 -23.60 12.08
CA ASN A 51 11.04 -24.14 12.28
C ASN A 51 10.00 -23.09 11.80
N PRO A 52 9.25 -23.35 10.73
CA PRO A 52 8.27 -22.40 10.21
C PRO A 52 7.07 -22.20 11.15
N SER A 53 6.86 -23.13 12.10
CA SER A 53 5.77 -23.05 13.09
C SER A 53 6.17 -22.32 14.36
N PHE A 54 7.46 -22.02 14.54
CA PHE A 54 7.96 -21.31 15.72
C PHE A 54 7.62 -19.82 15.61
N LYS A 55 6.68 -19.36 16.42
CA LYS A 55 6.39 -17.93 16.61
C LYS A 55 7.11 -17.48 17.88
N THR A 56 7.91 -16.44 17.79
CA THR A 56 8.49 -15.83 18.99
C THR A 56 7.39 -15.27 19.87
N GLU A 57 7.53 -15.34 21.20
CA GLU A 57 6.61 -14.69 22.14
C GLU A 57 6.46 -13.20 21.81
N ASP A 58 7.53 -12.55 21.34
CA ASP A 58 7.54 -11.16 20.88
C ASP A 58 6.63 -10.92 19.67
N GLU A 59 6.58 -11.85 18.69
CA GLU A 59 5.70 -11.72 17.52
C GLU A 59 4.23 -11.93 17.88
N GLN A 60 3.95 -12.86 18.81
CA GLN A 60 2.59 -13.07 19.33
C GLN A 60 2.15 -11.87 20.19
N GLY A 61 3.02 -11.40 21.08
CA GLY A 61 2.78 -10.24 21.92
C GLY A 61 2.51 -8.99 21.10
N PHE A 62 3.32 -8.74 20.05
CA PHE A 62 3.13 -7.62 19.15
C PHE A 62 1.78 -7.67 18.41
N HIS A 63 1.38 -8.86 17.94
CA HIS A 63 0.10 -9.04 17.27
C HIS A 63 -1.09 -8.76 18.21
N ILE A 64 -1.04 -9.21 19.45
CA ILE A 64 -2.07 -8.96 20.47
C ILE A 64 -2.15 -7.46 20.78
N ILE A 65 -1.02 -6.82 21.06
CA ILE A 65 -0.96 -5.38 21.34
C ILE A 65 -1.52 -4.58 20.16
N LYS A 66 -1.19 -4.96 18.93
CA LYS A 66 -1.71 -4.34 17.71
C LYS A 66 -3.23 -4.43 17.64
N GLN A 67 -3.82 -5.61 17.90
CA GLN A 67 -5.26 -5.80 17.90
C GLN A 67 -5.95 -4.99 19.01
N GLU A 68 -5.41 -5.01 20.22
CA GLU A 68 -5.94 -4.22 21.33
C GLU A 68 -5.90 -2.71 21.04
N CYS A 69 -4.83 -2.21 20.41
CA CYS A 69 -4.74 -0.82 19.97
C CYS A 69 -5.83 -0.48 18.92
N ILE A 70 -6.05 -1.34 17.94
CA ILE A 70 -7.08 -1.13 16.91
C ILE A 70 -8.47 -1.08 17.56
N GLU A 71 -8.80 -2.00 18.45
CA GLU A 71 -10.11 -2.04 19.13
C GLU A 71 -10.30 -0.83 20.06
N ALA A 72 -9.26 -0.40 20.78
CA ALA A 72 -9.30 0.82 21.59
C ALA A 72 -9.55 2.06 20.73
N VAL A 73 -8.89 2.18 19.57
CA VAL A 73 -9.12 3.29 18.64
C VAL A 73 -10.55 3.28 18.10
N LYS A 74 -11.09 2.12 17.72
CA LYS A 74 -12.49 1.99 17.26
C LYS A 74 -13.48 2.44 18.33
N LEU A 75 -13.26 2.03 19.59
CA LEU A 75 -14.13 2.39 20.70
C LEU A 75 -14.17 3.91 20.93
N HIS A 76 -13.01 4.57 20.86
CA HIS A 76 -12.85 6.00 21.09
C HIS A 76 -12.91 6.83 19.79
N ALA A 77 -13.23 6.22 18.65
CA ALA A 77 -13.30 6.90 17.36
C ALA A 77 -14.23 8.12 17.41
N PRO A 78 -13.84 9.26 16.83
CA PRO A 78 -14.65 10.45 16.75
C PRO A 78 -15.97 10.17 16.00
N LYS A 79 -17.02 10.91 16.35
CA LYS A 79 -18.25 10.93 15.58
C LYS A 79 -18.16 12.04 14.55
N TYR A 80 -18.28 11.70 13.30
CA TYR A 80 -18.28 12.65 12.21
C TYR A 80 -19.70 12.97 11.76
N TYR A 81 -19.92 14.22 11.31
CA TYR A 81 -21.10 14.56 10.54
C TYR A 81 -21.04 13.79 9.22
N LYS A 82 -22.17 13.21 8.79
CA LYS A 82 -22.28 12.44 7.55
C LYS A 82 -23.04 13.29 6.53
N PRO A 83 -22.34 14.11 5.72
CA PRO A 83 -23.01 14.90 4.71
C PRO A 83 -23.67 14.00 3.67
N LYS A 84 -24.78 14.47 3.11
CA LYS A 84 -25.40 13.83 1.96
C LYS A 84 -24.97 14.56 0.71
N PHE A 85 -24.43 13.83 -0.23
CA PHE A 85 -24.00 14.36 -1.52
C PHE A 85 -25.01 13.94 -2.60
N GLU A 86 -25.36 14.87 -3.49
CA GLU A 86 -26.25 14.57 -4.61
C GLU A 86 -25.45 13.95 -5.75
N THR A 87 -25.91 12.79 -6.21
CA THR A 87 -25.39 12.13 -7.41
C THR A 87 -26.33 12.44 -8.58
N THR A 88 -25.78 12.93 -9.67
CA THR A 88 -26.47 13.19 -10.92
C THR A 88 -25.84 12.41 -12.07
N ASN A 89 -26.46 12.44 -13.26
CA ASN A 89 -25.85 11.80 -14.44
C ASN A 89 -24.56 12.51 -14.90
N ASP A 90 -24.41 13.79 -14.56
CA ASP A 90 -23.22 14.62 -14.83
C ASP A 90 -22.24 14.64 -13.63
N SER A 91 -22.30 13.62 -12.79
CA SER A 91 -21.39 13.49 -11.64
C SER A 91 -20.07 12.83 -12.04
N HIS A 92 -19.03 13.16 -11.28
CA HIS A 92 -17.66 12.74 -11.54
C HIS A 92 -17.01 12.11 -10.31
N LEU A 93 -16.18 11.13 -10.55
CA LEU A 93 -15.21 10.63 -9.58
C LEU A 93 -13.94 11.48 -9.66
N LEU A 94 -13.44 11.91 -8.51
CA LEU A 94 -12.08 12.42 -8.36
C LEU A 94 -11.20 11.33 -7.75
N VAL A 95 -10.23 10.84 -8.51
CA VAL A 95 -9.14 10.01 -7.95
C VAL A 95 -8.04 10.93 -7.45
N ILE A 96 -7.66 10.79 -6.18
CA ILE A 96 -6.51 11.48 -5.58
C ILE A 96 -5.48 10.43 -5.21
N ASP A 97 -4.26 10.61 -5.70
CA ASP A 97 -3.20 9.63 -5.53
C ASP A 97 -1.89 10.33 -5.09
N ILE A 98 -1.54 10.13 -3.81
CA ILE A 98 -0.32 10.69 -3.18
C ILE A 98 0.64 9.51 -2.96
N ALA A 99 1.11 8.94 -4.05
CA ALA A 99 1.98 7.78 -4.03
C ALA A 99 3.44 8.12 -3.77
N ASP A 100 4.18 7.13 -3.27
CA ASP A 100 5.62 7.20 -3.07
C ASP A 100 6.06 8.45 -2.26
N LEU A 101 5.32 8.72 -1.17
CA LEU A 101 5.59 9.89 -0.32
C LEU A 101 6.84 9.71 0.53
N HIS A 102 7.13 8.48 0.95
CA HIS A 102 8.31 8.11 1.73
C HIS A 102 8.54 9.01 2.96
N ILE A 103 7.55 9.14 3.86
CA ILE A 103 7.75 9.81 5.15
C ILE A 103 8.87 9.09 5.91
N GLY A 104 9.87 9.83 6.32
CA GLY A 104 11.10 9.29 6.92
C GLY A 104 12.29 9.23 5.97
N LYS A 105 12.14 9.54 4.69
CA LYS A 105 13.25 9.63 3.73
C LYS A 105 14.08 10.88 4.00
N LEU A 106 15.40 10.73 3.95
CA LEU A 106 16.37 11.82 4.04
C LEU A 106 17.17 11.92 2.75
N SER A 107 17.24 13.11 2.18
CA SER A 107 18.21 13.46 1.16
C SER A 107 18.72 14.88 1.34
N SER A 108 19.95 15.13 0.92
CA SER A 108 20.64 16.40 1.08
C SER A 108 20.96 17.03 -0.28
N ALA A 109 20.68 18.33 -0.41
CA ALA A 109 21.04 19.10 -1.58
C ALA A 109 22.56 19.06 -1.89
N PHE A 110 23.39 18.86 -0.88
CA PHE A 110 24.82 18.71 -1.05
C PHE A 110 25.18 17.46 -1.86
N GLU A 111 24.38 16.37 -1.75
CA GLU A 111 24.64 15.10 -2.46
C GLU A 111 23.87 15.00 -3.76
N VAL A 112 22.57 15.37 -3.75
CA VAL A 112 21.64 15.07 -4.86
C VAL A 112 21.02 16.31 -5.51
N GLY A 113 21.36 17.50 -5.03
CA GLY A 113 20.88 18.77 -5.59
C GLY A 113 19.54 19.25 -5.01
N GLU A 114 18.86 18.45 -4.19
CA GLU A 114 17.62 18.83 -3.49
C GLU A 114 17.59 18.23 -2.09
N ASP A 115 16.98 18.98 -1.14
CA ASP A 115 16.69 18.46 0.20
C ASP A 115 15.35 17.75 0.20
N TYR A 116 15.28 16.64 0.96
CA TYR A 116 14.03 15.98 1.28
C TYR A 116 14.06 15.43 2.71
N ASN A 117 13.00 15.67 3.46
CA ASN A 117 12.84 15.24 4.84
C ASN A 117 11.35 15.11 5.19
N CYS A 118 11.03 14.68 6.41
CA CYS A 118 9.66 14.49 6.87
C CYS A 118 8.78 15.75 6.76
N GLN A 119 9.33 16.94 7.03
CA GLN A 119 8.56 18.18 6.95
C GLN A 119 8.20 18.52 5.50
N ILE A 120 9.14 18.32 4.57
CA ILE A 120 8.91 18.53 3.14
C ILE A 120 7.88 17.51 2.63
N ALA A 121 7.97 16.25 3.07
CA ALA A 121 7.01 15.20 2.71
C ALA A 121 5.58 15.61 3.11
N VAL A 122 5.37 15.97 4.37
CA VAL A 122 4.05 16.40 4.88
C VAL A 122 3.53 17.63 4.14
N LYS A 123 4.41 18.63 3.92
CA LYS A 123 4.03 19.83 3.19
C LYS A 123 3.61 19.51 1.75
N ARG A 124 4.40 18.70 1.01
CA ARG A 124 4.10 18.33 -0.37
C ARG A 124 2.80 17.51 -0.48
N ALA A 125 2.52 16.63 0.49
CA ALA A 125 1.25 15.89 0.51
C ALA A 125 0.05 16.84 0.65
N LYS A 126 0.10 17.79 1.59
CA LYS A 126 -0.96 18.77 1.81
C LYS A 126 -1.12 19.73 0.63
N ASP A 127 -0.04 20.32 0.18
CA ASP A 127 -0.05 21.26 -0.95
C ASP A 127 -0.51 20.56 -2.23
N GLY A 128 -0.05 19.32 -2.45
CA GLY A 128 -0.42 18.50 -3.58
C GLY A 128 -1.91 18.18 -3.61
N MET A 129 -2.46 17.68 -2.48
CA MET A 129 -3.89 17.44 -2.37
C MET A 129 -4.71 18.73 -2.60
N GLN A 130 -4.34 19.83 -1.94
CA GLN A 130 -5.02 21.10 -2.13
C GLN A 130 -4.94 21.59 -3.59
N GLY A 131 -3.78 21.39 -4.23
CA GLY A 131 -3.58 21.72 -5.63
C GLY A 131 -4.45 20.89 -6.59
N ILE A 132 -4.68 19.61 -6.29
CA ILE A 132 -5.62 18.77 -7.03
C ILE A 132 -7.07 19.23 -6.80
N LEU A 133 -7.46 19.50 -5.56
CA LEU A 133 -8.79 20.00 -5.23
C LEU A 133 -9.09 21.35 -5.93
N ASN A 134 -8.13 22.26 -5.95
CA ASN A 134 -8.30 23.53 -6.65
C ASN A 134 -8.48 23.34 -8.17
N LYS A 135 -7.76 22.39 -8.77
CA LYS A 135 -7.86 22.08 -10.21
C LYS A 135 -9.12 21.29 -10.56
N SER A 136 -9.74 20.63 -9.59
CA SER A 136 -11.01 19.91 -9.79
C SER A 136 -12.24 20.81 -9.70
N GLN A 137 -12.06 22.08 -9.36
CA GLN A 137 -13.17 23.05 -9.33
C GLN A 137 -13.83 23.16 -10.71
N GLY A 138 -15.16 23.16 -10.73
CA GLY A 138 -15.97 23.16 -11.95
C GLY A 138 -16.47 21.78 -12.36
N PHE A 139 -15.92 20.70 -11.81
CA PHE A 139 -16.50 19.36 -11.93
C PHE A 139 -17.42 19.06 -10.75
N LYS A 140 -18.57 18.46 -11.02
CA LYS A 140 -19.49 17.99 -9.96
C LYS A 140 -18.96 16.68 -9.38
N ILE A 141 -18.12 16.77 -8.38
CA ILE A 141 -17.54 15.59 -7.70
C ILE A 141 -18.57 15.05 -6.71
N ASP A 142 -19.07 13.84 -6.94
CA ASP A 142 -19.94 13.12 -5.99
C ASP A 142 -19.19 12.05 -5.19
N LYS A 143 -18.04 11.62 -5.71
CA LYS A 143 -17.21 10.61 -5.07
C LYS A 143 -15.72 10.90 -5.22
N ILE A 144 -14.95 10.59 -4.17
CA ILE A 144 -13.50 10.64 -4.16
C ILE A 144 -12.97 9.23 -3.91
N LEU A 145 -12.10 8.75 -4.78
CA LEU A 145 -11.25 7.59 -4.54
C LEU A 145 -9.90 8.10 -4.07
N PHE A 146 -9.59 7.87 -2.80
CA PHE A 146 -8.29 8.20 -2.24
C PHE A 146 -7.41 6.95 -2.24
N VAL A 147 -6.35 6.97 -3.05
CA VAL A 147 -5.40 5.87 -3.17
C VAL A 147 -4.32 6.05 -2.12
N ALA A 148 -4.27 5.14 -1.16
CA ALA A 148 -3.34 5.12 -0.04
C ALA A 148 -2.39 3.91 -0.13
N GLY A 149 -1.34 3.91 0.68
CA GLY A 149 -0.26 2.93 0.56
C GLY A 149 0.81 3.44 -0.39
N ASN A 150 1.38 2.52 -1.16
CA ASN A 150 2.35 2.88 -2.18
C ASN A 150 3.53 3.66 -1.58
N ASP A 151 4.21 3.04 -0.60
CA ASP A 151 5.36 3.64 0.10
C ASP A 151 5.02 4.95 0.84
N ILE A 152 4.03 4.90 1.75
CA ILE A 152 3.74 6.00 2.68
C ILE A 152 4.94 6.27 3.57
N LEU A 153 5.49 5.19 4.18
CA LEU A 153 6.66 5.23 5.04
C LEU A 153 7.90 4.76 4.27
N HIS A 154 9.04 5.35 4.62
CA HIS A 154 10.30 5.01 3.95
C HIS A 154 10.92 3.71 4.45
N THR A 155 10.51 3.22 5.63
CA THR A 155 11.05 2.01 6.26
C THR A 155 9.99 1.20 6.97
N ASP A 156 10.18 -0.13 7.03
CA ASP A 156 9.22 -1.10 7.57
C ASP A 156 9.56 -1.61 8.98
N ASN A 157 10.65 -1.14 9.57
CA ASN A 157 11.13 -1.69 10.84
C ASN A 157 12.10 -0.76 11.59
N THR A 158 12.42 -1.16 12.84
CA THR A 158 13.35 -0.44 13.73
C THR A 158 14.80 -0.40 13.23
N LYS A 159 15.16 -1.24 12.26
CA LYS A 159 16.52 -1.29 11.68
C LYS A 159 16.70 -0.33 10.53
N LYS A 160 15.69 0.51 10.24
CA LYS A 160 15.69 1.48 9.14
C LYS A 160 15.90 0.82 7.77
N THR A 161 15.20 -0.27 7.53
CA THR A 161 15.25 -0.99 6.25
C THR A 161 13.88 -1.07 5.60
N THR A 162 13.86 -1.30 4.28
CA THR A 162 12.64 -1.73 3.58
C THR A 162 12.17 -3.08 4.10
N THR A 163 11.00 -3.54 3.67
CA THR A 163 10.46 -4.86 4.01
C THR A 163 11.45 -5.99 3.71
N ASN A 164 12.17 -5.90 2.61
CA ASN A 164 13.16 -6.90 2.19
C ASN A 164 14.56 -6.70 2.81
N GLY A 165 14.71 -5.74 3.74
CA GLY A 165 15.95 -5.55 4.49
C GLY A 165 16.98 -4.61 3.84
N THR A 166 16.60 -3.85 2.80
CA THR A 166 17.48 -2.83 2.21
C THR A 166 17.61 -1.62 3.13
N PRO A 167 18.83 -1.27 3.60
CA PRO A 167 19.04 -0.10 4.46
C PRO A 167 18.65 1.20 3.76
N GLN A 168 18.13 2.15 4.51
CA GLN A 168 17.66 3.44 4.03
C GLN A 168 18.23 4.59 4.86
N ASP A 169 18.53 5.72 4.21
CA ASP A 169 18.84 6.97 4.89
C ASP A 169 17.55 7.62 5.39
N THR A 170 17.48 7.88 6.70
CA THR A 170 16.23 8.29 7.34
C THR A 170 16.34 9.59 8.11
N ASP A 171 15.30 10.41 7.98
CA ASP A 171 14.99 11.54 8.86
C ASP A 171 14.06 11.06 9.98
N GLY A 172 14.41 11.38 11.23
CA GLY A 172 13.64 10.98 12.43
C GLY A 172 13.73 9.50 12.79
N MET A 173 12.95 9.16 13.82
CA MET A 173 12.81 7.79 14.30
C MET A 173 11.57 7.14 13.68
N TRP A 174 11.58 5.83 13.48
CA TRP A 174 10.48 5.09 12.85
C TRP A 174 9.10 5.36 13.47
N PHE A 175 9.03 5.49 14.80
CA PHE A 175 7.77 5.75 15.52
C PHE A 175 7.29 7.20 15.35
N GLU A 176 8.21 8.17 15.23
CA GLU A 176 7.88 9.57 14.92
C GLU A 176 7.29 9.68 13.51
N ASN A 177 7.93 9.01 12.55
CA ASN A 177 7.48 8.94 11.17
C ASN A 177 6.09 8.28 11.05
N PHE A 178 5.86 7.20 11.81
CA PHE A 178 4.56 6.52 11.86
C PHE A 178 3.46 7.45 12.43
N ILE A 179 3.73 8.15 13.54
CA ILE A 179 2.79 9.09 14.14
C ILE A 179 2.52 10.26 13.19
N MET A 180 3.55 10.77 12.51
CA MET A 180 3.43 11.84 11.53
C MET A 180 2.56 11.44 10.35
N ALA A 181 2.79 10.26 9.78
CA ALA A 181 1.98 9.69 8.71
C ALA A 181 0.52 9.51 9.13
N LYS A 182 0.29 8.94 10.31
CA LYS A 182 -1.06 8.79 10.87
C LYS A 182 -1.79 10.13 10.97
N ASN A 183 -1.16 11.13 11.53
CA ASN A 183 -1.78 12.45 11.71
C ASN A 183 -2.05 13.11 10.36
N LEU A 184 -1.11 13.02 9.40
CA LEU A 184 -1.29 13.54 8.06
C LEU A 184 -2.50 12.92 7.37
N TYR A 185 -2.58 11.58 7.32
CA TYR A 185 -3.67 10.91 6.61
C TYR A 185 -5.03 11.14 7.27
N ILE A 186 -5.09 11.26 8.61
CA ILE A 186 -6.32 11.67 9.29
C ILE A 186 -6.75 13.05 8.83
N GLU A 187 -5.85 14.04 8.84
CA GLU A 187 -6.14 15.41 8.41
C GLU A 187 -6.61 15.48 6.94
N LEU A 188 -5.94 14.75 6.05
CA LEU A 188 -6.33 14.70 4.63
C LEU A 188 -7.75 14.12 4.46
N LEU A 189 -8.05 13.00 5.12
CA LEU A 189 -9.35 12.34 5.01
C LEU A 189 -10.47 13.15 5.69
N GLU A 190 -10.18 13.85 6.80
CA GLU A 190 -11.12 14.78 7.43
C GLU A 190 -11.53 15.89 6.46
N GLN A 191 -10.59 16.43 5.69
CA GLN A 191 -10.90 17.43 4.67
C GLN A 191 -11.71 16.82 3.52
N LEU A 192 -11.31 15.66 2.99
CA LEU A 192 -11.96 15.06 1.82
C LEU A 192 -13.41 14.66 2.09
N GLN A 193 -13.73 14.14 3.28
CA GLN A 193 -15.11 13.74 3.62
C GLN A 193 -16.09 14.90 3.70
N THR A 194 -15.61 16.15 3.72
CA THR A 194 -16.48 17.34 3.66
C THR A 194 -16.87 17.73 2.22
N ILE A 195 -16.20 17.17 1.22
CA ILE A 195 -16.32 17.53 -0.20
C ILE A 195 -17.23 16.56 -0.95
N ALA A 196 -17.02 15.25 -0.77
CA ALA A 196 -17.76 14.20 -1.45
C ALA A 196 -17.76 12.90 -0.63
N GLU A 197 -18.47 11.85 -1.11
CA GLU A 197 -18.30 10.51 -0.57
C GLU A 197 -16.87 10.03 -0.79
N VAL A 198 -16.20 9.52 0.26
CA VAL A 198 -14.82 9.06 0.17
C VAL A 198 -14.75 7.54 0.27
N GLU A 199 -13.98 6.96 -0.63
CA GLU A 199 -13.52 5.58 -0.52
C GLU A 199 -12.00 5.54 -0.56
N VAL A 200 -11.40 4.82 0.40
CA VAL A 200 -9.96 4.65 0.54
C VAL A 200 -9.57 3.26 0.08
N VAL A 201 -8.65 3.17 -0.85
CA VAL A 201 -8.01 1.89 -1.26
C VAL A 201 -6.56 1.90 -0.78
N TYR A 202 -6.13 0.79 -0.16
CA TYR A 202 -4.75 0.60 0.28
C TYR A 202 -4.03 -0.39 -0.64
N ASN A 203 -2.88 0.02 -1.17
CA ASN A 203 -1.97 -0.87 -1.88
C ASN A 203 -0.73 -1.15 -1.03
N PRO A 204 -0.45 -2.42 -0.70
CA PRO A 204 0.80 -2.81 -0.05
C PRO A 204 2.00 -2.50 -0.95
N SER A 205 3.14 -2.18 -0.36
CA SER A 205 4.34 -1.75 -1.05
C SER A 205 5.63 -2.27 -0.42
N ASN A 206 6.75 -2.16 -1.12
CA ASN A 206 8.00 -2.80 -0.74
C ASN A 206 8.78 -2.05 0.35
N HIS A 207 8.48 -0.78 0.62
CA HIS A 207 9.14 -0.03 1.70
C HIS A 207 8.49 -0.24 3.06
N ASP A 208 7.17 -0.44 3.13
CA ASP A 208 6.41 -0.38 4.37
C ASP A 208 5.26 -1.38 4.50
N LEU A 209 5.42 -2.58 3.95
CA LEU A 209 4.36 -3.62 3.93
C LEU A 209 3.71 -3.83 5.31
N THR A 210 4.52 -3.96 6.37
CA THR A 210 4.05 -4.20 7.74
C THR A 210 3.54 -2.94 8.40
N HIS A 211 4.36 -1.89 8.41
CA HIS A 211 4.03 -0.62 9.05
C HIS A 211 2.92 0.12 8.31
N GLY A 212 2.94 0.11 6.97
CA GLY A 212 1.92 0.73 6.13
C GLY A 212 0.55 0.06 6.31
N PHE A 213 0.52 -1.28 6.35
CA PHE A 213 -0.72 -2.02 6.62
C PHE A 213 -1.28 -1.70 8.02
N PHE A 214 -0.42 -1.71 9.06
CA PHE A 214 -0.86 -1.37 10.41
C PHE A 214 -1.33 0.08 10.52
N LEU A 215 -0.63 1.01 9.86
CA LEU A 215 -1.03 2.42 9.78
C LEU A 215 -2.44 2.56 9.22
N MET A 216 -2.73 1.89 8.10
CA MET A 216 -4.03 1.98 7.45
C MET A 216 -5.15 1.31 8.25
N GLN A 217 -4.85 0.22 8.96
CA GLN A 217 -5.80 -0.39 9.91
C GLN A 217 -6.15 0.56 11.06
N LEU A 218 -5.18 1.33 11.59
CA LEU A 218 -5.44 2.35 12.63
C LEU A 218 -6.27 3.52 12.09
N ILE A 219 -6.01 3.96 10.84
CA ILE A 219 -6.77 5.03 10.20
C ILE A 219 -8.21 4.58 9.95
N GLU A 220 -8.42 3.38 9.41
CA GLU A 220 -9.75 2.77 9.26
C GLU A 220 -10.51 2.71 10.59
N ALA A 221 -9.83 2.27 11.66
CA ALA A 221 -10.39 2.22 13.01
C ALA A 221 -10.77 3.61 13.54
N HIS A 222 -9.96 4.64 13.27
CA HIS A 222 -10.24 6.02 13.63
C HIS A 222 -11.52 6.54 12.96
N PHE A 223 -11.73 6.20 11.68
CA PHE A 223 -12.91 6.62 10.91
C PHE A 223 -14.10 5.64 11.02
N ASN A 224 -14.07 4.68 11.93
CA ASN A 224 -15.12 3.65 12.09
C ASN A 224 -16.54 4.24 12.25
N LYS A 225 -16.69 5.49 12.75
CA LYS A 225 -17.97 6.18 12.94
C LYS A 225 -18.22 7.26 11.87
N SER A 226 -17.44 7.29 10.80
CA SER A 226 -17.61 8.20 9.67
C SER A 226 -18.44 7.58 8.54
N SER A 227 -18.55 8.27 7.40
CA SER A 227 -19.10 7.73 6.15
C SER A 227 -18.03 7.23 5.18
N ILE A 228 -16.75 7.38 5.51
CA ILE A 228 -15.64 6.92 4.67
C ILE A 228 -15.66 5.40 4.60
N ARG A 229 -15.52 4.85 3.41
CA ARG A 229 -15.36 3.42 3.19
C ARG A 229 -13.89 3.09 2.98
N PHE A 230 -13.45 1.94 3.50
CA PHE A 230 -12.08 1.49 3.43
C PHE A 230 -12.00 0.10 2.78
N ASN A 231 -11.02 -0.07 1.89
CA ASN A 231 -10.61 -1.34 1.34
C ASN A 231 -9.15 -1.58 1.73
N VAL A 232 -8.96 -2.05 2.96
CA VAL A 232 -7.64 -2.26 3.58
C VAL A 232 -7.41 -3.74 3.79
N ASP A 233 -6.80 -4.41 2.82
CA ASP A 233 -6.30 -5.78 2.89
C ASP A 233 -4.91 -5.87 2.22
N LEU A 234 -4.26 -7.02 2.26
CA LEU A 234 -2.92 -7.24 1.72
C LEU A 234 -2.89 -7.69 0.24
N LYS A 235 -4.00 -7.60 -0.48
CA LYS A 235 -4.00 -7.85 -1.93
C LYS A 235 -3.25 -6.74 -2.63
N HIS A 236 -2.26 -7.10 -3.44
CA HIS A 236 -1.41 -6.14 -4.15
C HIS A 236 -2.12 -5.36 -5.25
N ARG A 237 -3.24 -5.87 -5.76
CA ARG A 237 -4.06 -5.21 -6.78
C ARG A 237 -5.46 -5.00 -6.24
N LYS A 238 -5.99 -3.81 -6.47
CA LYS A 238 -7.34 -3.41 -6.09
C LYS A 238 -8.14 -3.04 -7.31
N ALA A 239 -9.44 -3.14 -7.21
CA ALA A 239 -10.38 -2.71 -8.23
C ALA A 239 -11.51 -1.90 -7.60
N PHE A 240 -11.89 -0.81 -8.27
CA PHE A 240 -12.95 0.08 -7.85
C PHE A 240 -13.84 0.42 -9.06
N ILE A 241 -15.16 0.32 -8.90
CA ILE A 241 -16.14 0.66 -9.94
C ILE A 241 -16.74 2.03 -9.67
N TYR A 242 -16.78 2.86 -10.73
CA TYR A 242 -17.56 4.09 -10.75
C TYR A 242 -18.31 4.21 -12.08
N GLY A 243 -19.63 4.00 -12.06
CA GLY A 243 -20.43 3.94 -13.28
C GLY A 243 -19.89 2.91 -14.27
N SER A 244 -19.54 3.32 -15.48
CA SER A 244 -18.94 2.45 -16.50
C SER A 244 -17.41 2.35 -16.42
N ASN A 245 -16.80 2.89 -15.35
CA ASN A 245 -15.34 2.88 -15.17
C ASN A 245 -14.91 1.77 -14.18
N LEU A 246 -13.82 1.07 -14.50
CA LEU A 246 -13.05 0.24 -13.60
C LEU A 246 -11.69 0.88 -13.36
N ILE A 247 -11.39 1.17 -12.11
CA ILE A 247 -10.11 1.71 -11.68
C ILE A 247 -9.35 0.61 -10.96
N GLY A 248 -8.29 0.13 -11.56
CA GLY A 248 -7.31 -0.76 -10.93
C GLY A 248 -6.18 0.04 -10.29
N THR A 249 -5.72 -0.36 -9.12
CA THR A 249 -4.53 0.24 -8.48
C THR A 249 -3.57 -0.83 -7.99
N THR A 250 -2.27 -0.55 -8.06
CA THR A 250 -1.20 -1.43 -7.58
C THR A 250 0.07 -0.62 -7.32
N HIS A 251 0.93 -1.07 -6.39
CA HIS A 251 2.20 -0.39 -6.19
C HIS A 251 3.12 -0.50 -7.42
N GLY A 252 3.24 -1.67 -8.02
CA GLY A 252 4.01 -1.82 -9.26
C GLY A 252 5.38 -2.49 -9.10
N ASP A 253 5.75 -2.90 -7.89
CA ASP A 253 7.01 -3.59 -7.56
C ASP A 253 7.02 -5.09 -7.92
N GLY A 254 5.87 -5.65 -8.31
CA GLY A 254 5.68 -7.09 -8.51
C GLY A 254 5.47 -7.50 -9.97
N ALA A 255 4.23 -7.50 -10.43
CA ALA A 255 3.87 -8.01 -11.75
C ALA A 255 4.37 -7.09 -12.88
N LYS A 256 4.80 -7.69 -14.01
CA LYS A 256 5.18 -6.93 -15.20
C LYS A 256 4.00 -6.12 -15.72
N THR A 257 4.28 -4.90 -16.16
CA THR A 257 3.27 -3.94 -16.69
C THR A 257 2.39 -4.56 -17.77
N GLU A 258 2.98 -5.36 -18.68
CA GLU A 258 2.27 -5.98 -19.80
C GLU A 258 1.20 -6.97 -19.34
N ASN A 259 1.36 -7.54 -18.15
CA ASN A 259 0.44 -8.53 -17.60
C ASN A 259 -0.69 -7.90 -16.76
N LEU A 260 -0.55 -6.66 -16.33
CA LEU A 260 -1.49 -6.03 -15.41
C LEU A 260 -2.93 -5.96 -15.95
N PRO A 261 -3.21 -5.63 -17.22
CA PRO A 261 -4.57 -5.65 -17.76
C PRO A 261 -5.22 -7.03 -17.71
N LEU A 262 -4.45 -8.09 -18.03
CA LEU A 262 -4.96 -9.48 -18.00
C LEU A 262 -5.15 -9.94 -16.54
N LEU A 263 -4.26 -9.57 -15.63
CA LEU A 263 -4.41 -9.83 -14.19
C LEU A 263 -5.66 -9.15 -13.64
N LEU A 264 -5.91 -7.87 -13.98
CA LEU A 264 -7.12 -7.15 -13.57
C LEU A 264 -8.38 -7.85 -14.06
N ALA A 265 -8.40 -8.29 -15.33
CA ALA A 265 -9.53 -9.04 -15.90
C ALA A 265 -9.73 -10.42 -15.25
N THR A 266 -8.64 -11.08 -14.83
CA THR A 266 -8.67 -12.43 -14.24
C THR A 266 -9.06 -12.40 -12.77
N GLU A 267 -8.54 -11.43 -12.03
CA GLU A 267 -8.78 -11.31 -10.58
C GLU A 267 -10.12 -10.63 -10.26
N PHE A 268 -10.62 -9.77 -11.19
CA PHE A 268 -11.86 -9.01 -11.04
C PHE A 268 -12.77 -9.20 -12.29
N PRO A 269 -13.15 -10.45 -12.63
CA PRO A 269 -13.86 -10.74 -13.88
C PRO A 269 -15.27 -10.14 -13.92
N ILE A 270 -15.93 -10.01 -12.77
CA ILE A 270 -17.27 -9.41 -12.68
C ILE A 270 -17.17 -7.91 -12.94
N GLU A 271 -16.29 -7.21 -12.25
CA GLU A 271 -16.04 -5.78 -12.37
C GLU A 271 -15.59 -5.44 -13.80
N TRP A 272 -14.73 -6.27 -14.38
CA TRP A 272 -14.28 -6.14 -15.76
C TRP A 272 -15.44 -6.23 -16.74
N SER A 273 -16.34 -7.19 -16.56
CA SER A 273 -17.47 -7.43 -17.47
C SER A 273 -18.54 -6.34 -17.40
N LEU A 274 -18.71 -5.71 -16.23
CA LEU A 274 -19.69 -4.67 -15.97
C LEU A 274 -19.25 -3.26 -16.43
N THR A 275 -17.99 -3.09 -16.81
CA THR A 275 -17.40 -1.79 -17.12
C THR A 275 -16.92 -1.71 -18.57
N LYS A 276 -16.91 -0.48 -19.10
CA LYS A 276 -16.48 -0.17 -20.46
C LYS A 276 -15.10 0.48 -20.50
N HIS A 277 -14.83 1.41 -19.57
CA HIS A 277 -13.60 2.18 -19.48
C HIS A 277 -12.76 1.64 -18.33
N ARG A 278 -11.52 1.20 -18.61
CA ARG A 278 -10.68 0.54 -17.61
C ARG A 278 -9.33 1.19 -17.55
N TYR A 279 -8.88 1.45 -16.31
CA TYR A 279 -7.64 2.17 -16.03
C TYR A 279 -6.87 1.43 -14.96
N ILE A 280 -5.55 1.45 -15.05
CA ILE A 280 -4.66 0.94 -13.99
C ILE A 280 -3.69 2.06 -13.65
N TYR A 281 -3.69 2.47 -12.38
CA TYR A 281 -2.75 3.42 -11.80
C TYR A 281 -1.70 2.65 -10.99
N SER A 282 -0.43 2.89 -11.30
CA SER A 282 0.70 2.19 -10.72
C SER A 282 1.78 3.19 -10.28
N HIS A 283 2.63 2.77 -9.37
CA HIS A 283 3.57 3.59 -8.61
C HIS A 283 5.00 3.03 -8.71
N HIS A 284 5.82 3.14 -7.66
CA HIS A 284 7.15 2.55 -7.49
C HIS A 284 8.26 3.15 -8.36
N VAL A 285 7.99 3.44 -9.62
CA VAL A 285 9.00 3.93 -10.56
C VAL A 285 9.21 5.45 -10.53
N HIS A 286 8.39 6.19 -9.77
CA HIS A 286 8.45 7.64 -9.53
C HIS A 286 8.41 8.53 -10.79
N HIS A 287 8.07 7.97 -11.96
CA HIS A 287 7.96 8.73 -13.21
C HIS A 287 6.68 8.37 -13.96
N LYS A 288 6.25 9.29 -14.82
CA LYS A 288 5.05 9.10 -15.62
C LYS A 288 5.34 8.26 -16.85
N THR A 289 4.56 7.20 -17.02
CA THR A 289 4.34 6.49 -18.28
C THR A 289 2.85 6.38 -18.52
N SER A 290 2.39 6.48 -19.74
CA SER A 290 1.00 6.22 -20.12
C SER A 290 0.99 5.33 -21.36
N LYS A 291 0.20 4.25 -21.33
CA LYS A 291 0.11 3.29 -22.42
C LYS A 291 -1.29 2.69 -22.52
N ASP A 292 -1.84 2.71 -23.74
CA ASP A 292 -3.08 1.99 -24.03
C ASP A 292 -2.77 0.55 -24.36
N PHE A 293 -3.39 -0.36 -23.63
CA PHE A 293 -3.48 -1.78 -23.92
C PHE A 293 -4.86 -2.10 -24.49
N ILE A 294 -5.02 -3.30 -25.01
CA ILE A 294 -6.34 -3.78 -25.48
C ILE A 294 -7.31 -3.76 -24.27
N GLY A 295 -8.28 -2.84 -24.33
CA GLY A 295 -9.35 -2.71 -23.34
C GLY A 295 -8.98 -2.09 -22.00
N CYS A 296 -7.77 -1.54 -21.84
CA CYS A 296 -7.33 -0.91 -20.58
C CYS A 296 -6.23 0.11 -20.82
N THR A 297 -6.33 1.29 -20.19
CA THR A 297 -5.25 2.28 -20.13
C THR A 297 -4.43 2.07 -18.86
N PHE A 298 -3.11 2.04 -18.99
CA PHE A 298 -2.17 1.92 -17.88
C PHE A 298 -1.38 3.22 -17.72
N GLU A 299 -1.24 3.70 -16.47
CA GLU A 299 -0.39 4.84 -16.14
C GLU A 299 0.47 4.57 -14.90
N THR A 300 1.75 4.96 -14.97
CA THR A 300 2.56 5.15 -13.78
C THR A 300 2.53 6.61 -13.34
N LEU A 301 2.58 6.83 -12.03
CA LEU A 301 2.49 8.16 -11.45
C LEU A 301 3.86 8.68 -11.03
N ARG A 302 3.97 10.01 -11.00
CA ARG A 302 5.11 10.70 -10.39
C ARG A 302 4.98 10.67 -8.88
N SER A 303 6.12 10.71 -8.21
CA SER A 303 6.22 10.82 -6.76
C SER A 303 6.41 12.28 -6.33
N PRO A 304 5.85 12.71 -5.21
CA PRO A 304 6.19 13.98 -4.57
C PRO A 304 7.51 13.92 -3.81
N SER A 305 8.11 12.73 -3.61
CA SER A 305 9.35 12.59 -2.84
C SER A 305 10.57 13.12 -3.57
N GLY A 306 11.57 13.56 -2.81
CA GLY A 306 12.87 13.99 -3.34
C GLY A 306 13.67 12.82 -3.90
N THR A 307 14.64 13.14 -4.77
CA THR A 307 15.66 12.20 -5.24
C THR A 307 16.57 11.83 -4.07
N ASP A 308 16.87 10.56 -3.85
CA ASP A 308 17.89 10.10 -2.90
C ASP A 308 19.20 9.74 -3.60
N SER A 309 20.24 9.42 -2.82
CA SER A 309 21.57 9.11 -3.33
C SER A 309 21.59 7.91 -4.28
N TRP A 310 20.75 6.88 -4.01
CA TRP A 310 20.64 5.71 -4.89
C TRP A 310 20.02 6.08 -6.24
N HIS A 311 18.92 6.81 -6.25
CA HIS A 311 18.26 7.27 -7.47
C HIS A 311 19.18 8.20 -8.27
N TYR A 312 19.88 9.13 -7.58
CA TYR A 312 20.82 10.04 -8.21
C TYR A 312 21.97 9.28 -8.88
N LYS A 313 22.61 8.34 -8.15
CA LYS A 313 23.69 7.51 -8.66
C LYS A 313 23.27 6.65 -9.86
N LYS A 314 22.02 6.20 -9.91
CA LYS A 314 21.47 5.40 -11.02
C LYS A 314 20.97 6.23 -12.19
N GLY A 315 21.00 7.57 -12.10
CA GLY A 315 20.54 8.46 -13.15
C GLY A 315 19.03 8.68 -13.21
N TYR A 316 18.29 8.30 -12.17
CA TYR A 316 16.84 8.55 -12.04
C TYR A 316 16.61 9.96 -11.49
N THR A 317 17.05 10.98 -12.25
CA THR A 317 17.02 12.40 -11.87
C THR A 317 16.25 13.22 -12.89
N GLY A 318 15.87 14.46 -12.52
CA GLY A 318 15.23 15.40 -13.43
C GLY A 318 13.75 15.15 -13.71
N VAL A 319 13.13 14.16 -13.05
CA VAL A 319 11.68 13.94 -13.14
C VAL A 319 10.96 14.97 -12.25
N PRO A 320 9.94 15.69 -12.77
CA PRO A 320 9.15 16.60 -11.95
C PRO A 320 8.51 15.87 -10.77
N LYS A 321 8.65 16.44 -9.57
CA LYS A 321 7.97 15.94 -8.36
C LYS A 321 6.52 16.43 -8.37
N ALA A 322 5.58 15.52 -8.18
CA ALA A 322 4.17 15.88 -8.32
C ALA A 322 3.25 14.97 -7.52
N VAL A 323 2.08 15.51 -7.20
CA VAL A 323 0.88 14.75 -6.82
C VAL A 323 -0.07 14.76 -8.00
N GLU A 324 -0.70 13.63 -8.28
CA GLU A 324 -1.57 13.46 -9.43
C GLU A 324 -2.98 13.07 -9.01
N GLY A 325 -3.94 13.43 -9.86
CA GLY A 325 -5.34 13.09 -9.70
C GLY A 325 -6.03 12.98 -11.05
N TYR A 326 -7.18 12.35 -11.06
CA TYR A 326 -7.92 12.06 -12.29
C TYR A 326 -9.40 12.35 -12.09
N ILE A 327 -10.03 12.91 -13.13
CA ILE A 327 -11.48 13.09 -13.18
C ILE A 327 -12.05 12.05 -14.13
N HIS A 328 -12.96 11.23 -13.62
CA HIS A 328 -13.70 10.26 -14.41
C HIS A 328 -15.17 10.65 -14.46
N HIS A 329 -15.70 10.82 -15.67
CA HIS A 329 -17.12 10.93 -15.88
C HIS A 329 -17.78 9.57 -15.75
N LYS A 330 -18.96 9.50 -15.15
CA LYS A 330 -19.66 8.25 -14.86
C LYS A 330 -19.83 7.33 -16.07
N GLU A 331 -20.07 7.91 -17.26
CA GLU A 331 -20.33 7.17 -18.50
C GLU A 331 -19.21 7.27 -19.54
N HIS A 332 -18.40 8.34 -19.51
CA HIS A 332 -17.47 8.68 -20.60
C HIS A 332 -16.00 8.36 -20.31
N GLY A 333 -15.70 7.80 -19.16
CA GLY A 333 -14.32 7.46 -18.81
C GLY A 333 -13.56 8.64 -18.20
N GLN A 334 -12.23 8.56 -18.23
CA GLN A 334 -11.33 9.62 -17.77
C GLN A 334 -11.41 10.83 -18.70
N ILE A 335 -11.79 11.97 -18.15
CA ILE A 335 -11.95 13.23 -18.91
C ILE A 335 -10.88 14.27 -18.60
N ALA A 336 -10.19 14.12 -17.45
CA ALA A 336 -9.08 14.99 -17.11
C ALA A 336 -8.03 14.28 -16.28
N ARG A 337 -6.79 14.70 -16.44
CA ARG A 337 -5.66 14.41 -15.55
C ARG A 337 -5.23 15.72 -14.90
N LEU A 338 -5.14 15.73 -13.59
CA LEU A 338 -4.74 16.87 -12.77
C LEU A 338 -3.34 16.60 -12.22
N THR A 339 -2.44 17.58 -12.31
CA THR A 339 -1.07 17.45 -11.80
C THR A 339 -0.73 18.67 -10.98
N HIS A 340 -0.29 18.49 -9.75
CA HIS A 340 0.32 19.53 -8.93
C HIS A 340 1.83 19.26 -8.87
N ILE A 341 2.62 20.14 -9.47
CA ILE A 341 4.09 20.06 -9.56
C ILE A 341 4.70 20.94 -8.47
N PHE A 342 5.78 20.47 -7.85
CA PHE A 342 6.54 21.16 -6.80
C PHE A 342 7.82 21.80 -7.34
#